data_83d1c4353b0004173eaa1d85e058129d
#
_entry.id   83d1c4353b0004173eaa1d85e058129d
#
_cell.length_a   1.000
_cell.length_b   1.000
_cell.length_c   1.000
_cell.angle_alpha   90.00
_cell.angle_beta   90.00
_cell.angle_gamma   90.00
#
_symmetry.space_group_name_H-M   'P 1'
#
loop_
_entity.id
_entity.type
_entity.pdbx_description
1 polymer ?
#
loop_
_entity_poly.entity_id
_entity_poly.type
_entity_poly.pdbx_seq_one_letter_code
_entity_poly.pdbx_strand_id
1 'polypeptide(L)'
;MNASRAAFFPAYRCPKAGAITYQDALAYLYSLLEGRPPGQPYTPVKLERMRRLVELLGHPERAFPSVLVAGTKGKGSTAAMLAGIVQTAGVRVGLYSKPHLADFRERIRVDGVLITSDELVPLVAELRDAVERGRGEPGWPPTFFEASAALGFLHFARRGVDLAVVEVGIGGRLDACNVLDPLVSIITTIGYDHTEIVGTRLSQIAAEDTGIMRPQRVVVTVPQSRVAARVIRDAAARLGAELLQVGRHVRYRTLASTPAGLRITVRGRRRVYTDVVVPLIGRHQALNAAAAVTAAEAVADALADTGRGFVVTDHAVRVGLSTLRWPGRIEIVHEQPTVIVDVAHNPVSFQALRDALDDVFPGRSLILVLGVIGTKDLAGIARVIAPRSSAVVATRPHDPRALAPDQVAEAVRPWVHDIRIVDDPVDAIDEALRLANTDDVVCAAGSFHVTGPVRAHLVPQDDPVRHRRTHVS
;
A
#
# COMPACT_ATOMS: atom_id res chain seq x y z
N MET A 1 25.98 9.27 25.36
CA MET A 1 25.75 10.71 25.03
C MET A 1 24.53 10.82 24.13
N ASN A 2 23.32 10.83 24.72
CA ASN A 2 22.04 10.74 24.03
C ASN A 2 21.09 11.87 24.44
N ALA A 3 21.46 13.13 24.19
CA ALA A 3 20.68 14.27 24.70
C ALA A 3 20.48 15.42 23.69
N SER A 4 20.57 15.24 22.36
CA SER A 4 20.52 16.46 21.53
C SER A 4 19.63 16.41 20.29
N ARG A 5 18.70 15.46 20.12
CA ARG A 5 17.78 15.43 18.94
C ARG A 5 16.29 15.58 19.25
N ALA A 6 15.88 15.56 20.51
CA ALA A 6 14.46 15.77 20.88
C ALA A 6 13.99 17.24 20.80
N ALA A 7 14.86 18.19 20.44
CA ALA A 7 14.59 19.62 20.53
C ALA A 7 13.96 20.26 19.26
N PHE A 8 13.83 19.53 18.14
CA PHE A 8 13.39 20.15 16.88
C PHE A 8 11.87 20.12 16.63
N PHE A 9 11.17 19.15 17.20
CA PHE A 9 9.71 19.07 17.05
C PHE A 9 9.03 19.01 18.42
N PRO A 10 8.25 20.03 18.82
CA PRO A 10 7.55 20.03 20.09
C PRO A 10 6.55 18.86 20.16
N ALA A 11 6.42 18.28 21.35
CA ALA A 11 5.40 17.27 21.64
C ALA A 11 3.99 17.80 21.29
N TYR A 12 3.05 16.89 21.04
CA TYR A 12 1.65 17.25 20.77
C TYR A 12 1.12 18.20 21.85
N ARG A 13 0.61 19.37 21.43
CA ARG A 13 -0.14 20.25 22.34
C ARG A 13 -1.60 19.81 22.31
N CYS A 14 -2.18 19.57 23.48
CA CYS A 14 -3.61 19.37 23.62
C CYS A 14 -4.38 20.55 23.00
N PRO A 15 -5.39 20.34 22.16
CA PRO A 15 -6.17 21.43 21.56
C PRO A 15 -6.79 22.30 22.66
N LYS A 16 -6.72 23.64 22.50
CA LYS A 16 -7.50 24.57 23.33
C LYS A 16 -8.98 24.51 22.95
N ALA A 17 -9.87 24.88 23.88
CA ALA A 17 -11.30 25.02 23.62
C ALA A 17 -11.54 25.88 22.35
N GLY A 18 -12.21 25.29 21.31
CA GLY A 18 -12.37 25.86 19.98
C GLY A 18 -11.59 25.12 18.88
N ALA A 19 -10.95 23.98 19.19
CA ALA A 19 -10.21 23.14 18.23
C ALA A 19 -11.16 22.48 17.23
N ILE A 20 -10.67 22.37 15.97
CA ILE A 20 -11.34 21.63 14.91
C ILE A 20 -11.55 20.17 15.33
N THR A 21 -12.68 19.59 14.93
CA THR A 21 -12.95 18.16 15.15
C THR A 21 -12.16 17.29 14.16
N TYR A 22 -12.14 15.98 14.39
CA TYR A 22 -11.59 15.01 13.42
C TYR A 22 -12.30 15.11 12.07
N GLN A 23 -13.62 15.30 12.06
CA GLN A 23 -14.40 15.47 10.83
C GLN A 23 -14.03 16.76 10.08
N ASP A 24 -13.83 17.86 10.79
CA ASP A 24 -13.36 19.13 10.19
C ASP A 24 -11.96 18.98 9.60
N ALA A 25 -11.09 18.24 10.28
CA ALA A 25 -9.74 17.94 9.79
C ALA A 25 -9.78 17.11 8.50
N LEU A 26 -10.63 16.09 8.43
CA LEU A 26 -10.85 15.30 7.21
C LEU A 26 -11.47 16.14 6.09
N ALA A 27 -12.50 16.95 6.40
CA ALA A 27 -13.13 17.83 5.42
C ALA A 27 -12.12 18.79 4.80
N TYR A 28 -11.24 19.39 5.61
CA TYR A 28 -10.15 20.21 5.10
C TYR A 28 -9.21 19.43 4.17
N LEU A 29 -8.77 18.23 4.56
CA LEU A 29 -7.89 17.42 3.73
C LEU A 29 -8.55 17.06 2.38
N TYR A 30 -9.81 16.66 2.42
CA TYR A 30 -10.54 16.31 1.20
C TYR A 30 -10.85 17.51 0.30
N SER A 31 -11.00 18.72 0.86
CA SER A 31 -11.14 19.95 0.05
C SER A 31 -9.91 20.20 -0.85
N LEU A 32 -8.75 19.68 -0.48
CA LEU A 32 -7.53 19.73 -1.31
C LEU A 32 -7.59 18.79 -2.54
N LEU A 33 -8.57 17.85 -2.62
CA LEU A 33 -8.89 17.09 -3.84
C LEU A 33 -9.71 17.92 -4.82
N GLU A 34 -10.64 18.75 -4.32
CA GLU A 34 -11.65 19.47 -5.10
C GLU A 34 -11.11 20.75 -5.76
N GLY A 35 -9.97 21.24 -5.32
CA GLY A 35 -9.33 22.47 -5.81
C GLY A 35 -8.90 22.46 -7.29
N ARG A 36 -9.33 21.46 -8.09
CA ARG A 36 -9.11 21.39 -9.53
C ARG A 36 -10.39 21.64 -10.30
N PRO A 37 -10.39 22.60 -11.24
CA PRO A 37 -11.48 22.71 -12.20
C PRO A 37 -11.66 21.39 -12.98
N PRO A 38 -12.90 20.93 -13.21
CA PRO A 38 -13.17 19.76 -14.04
C PRO A 38 -12.52 19.92 -15.42
N GLY A 39 -11.83 18.89 -15.91
CA GLY A 39 -11.25 18.90 -17.26
C GLY A 39 -9.82 19.42 -17.36
N GLN A 40 -9.18 19.89 -16.29
CA GLN A 40 -7.75 20.18 -16.37
C GLN A 40 -6.93 18.88 -16.35
N PRO A 41 -5.94 18.73 -17.28
CA PRO A 41 -5.05 17.58 -17.26
C PRO A 41 -4.31 17.50 -15.94
N TYR A 42 -4.06 16.26 -15.50
CA TYR A 42 -3.24 15.99 -14.31
C TYR A 42 -1.89 16.69 -14.49
N THR A 43 -1.72 17.80 -13.79
CA THR A 43 -0.40 18.41 -13.70
C THR A 43 0.44 17.48 -12.82
N PRO A 44 1.54 16.90 -13.33
CA PRO A 44 2.41 16.09 -12.48
C PRO A 44 2.70 16.85 -11.19
N VAL A 45 2.58 16.16 -10.07
CA VAL A 45 2.93 16.72 -8.76
C VAL A 45 4.29 17.36 -8.90
N LYS A 46 4.38 18.68 -8.83
CA LYS A 46 5.67 19.36 -8.89
C LYS A 46 6.34 19.11 -7.55
N LEU A 47 7.43 18.37 -7.56
CA LEU A 47 8.19 18.05 -6.37
C LEU A 47 8.62 19.35 -5.63
N GLU A 48 8.74 20.45 -6.35
CA GLU A 48 8.99 21.79 -5.82
C GLU A 48 7.92 22.24 -4.83
N ARG A 49 6.64 21.97 -5.12
CA ARG A 49 5.54 22.32 -4.20
C ARG A 49 5.63 21.53 -2.90
N MET A 50 5.94 20.22 -2.99
CA MET A 50 6.17 19.40 -1.81
C MET A 50 7.40 19.86 -1.01
N ARG A 51 8.50 20.23 -1.69
CA ARG A 51 9.69 20.81 -1.04
C ARG A 51 9.35 22.09 -0.28
N ARG A 52 8.55 22.96 -0.90
CA ARG A 52 8.09 24.17 -0.24
C ARG A 52 7.19 23.89 0.97
N LEU A 53 6.30 22.91 0.86
CA LEU A 53 5.43 22.49 1.97
C LEU A 53 6.25 21.98 3.16
N VAL A 54 7.20 21.08 2.95
CA VAL A 54 8.03 20.56 4.06
C VAL A 54 8.95 21.63 4.64
N GLU A 55 9.42 22.59 3.84
CA GLU A 55 10.15 23.78 4.33
C GLU A 55 9.29 24.61 5.29
N LEU A 56 8.05 24.92 4.90
CA LEU A 56 7.09 25.65 5.76
C LEU A 56 6.73 24.89 7.04
N LEU A 57 6.87 23.56 7.03
CA LEU A 57 6.66 22.66 8.18
C LEU A 57 7.95 22.40 8.99
N GLY A 58 9.08 23.07 8.68
CA GLY A 58 10.34 22.92 9.39
C GLY A 58 11.14 21.67 9.05
N HIS A 59 11.00 21.14 7.84
CA HIS A 59 11.72 19.97 7.32
C HIS A 59 11.56 18.67 8.13
N PRO A 60 10.31 18.22 8.42
CA PRO A 60 10.08 16.99 9.16
C PRO A 60 10.66 15.74 8.46
N GLU A 61 10.79 15.77 7.13
CA GLU A 61 11.36 14.71 6.31
C GLU A 61 12.84 14.40 6.60
N ARG A 62 13.55 15.33 7.29
CA ARG A 62 14.97 15.17 7.65
C ARG A 62 15.19 14.58 9.04
N ALA A 63 14.12 14.39 9.82
CA ALA A 63 14.22 13.95 11.20
C ALA A 63 14.59 12.46 11.36
N PHE A 64 14.44 11.66 10.31
CA PHE A 64 14.58 10.20 10.34
C PHE A 64 15.17 9.66 9.03
N PRO A 65 15.92 8.55 9.06
CA PRO A 65 16.28 7.79 7.88
C PRO A 65 15.04 7.11 7.26
N SER A 66 15.09 6.85 5.95
CA SER A 66 13.92 6.32 5.24
C SER A 66 14.24 5.22 4.25
N VAL A 67 13.19 4.46 3.90
CA VAL A 67 13.13 3.53 2.75
C VAL A 67 11.95 3.95 1.87
N LEU A 68 12.18 4.09 0.57
CA LEU A 68 11.12 4.32 -0.41
C LEU A 68 10.77 3.04 -1.16
N VAL A 69 9.46 2.80 -1.33
CA VAL A 69 8.94 1.64 -2.05
C VAL A 69 8.11 2.10 -3.24
N ALA A 70 8.65 1.91 -4.46
CA ALA A 70 7.99 2.21 -5.73
C ALA A 70 7.65 0.93 -6.51
N GLY A 71 6.98 1.09 -7.65
CA GLY A 71 6.52 0.03 -8.53
C GLY A 71 5.01 0.08 -8.77
N THR A 72 4.49 -0.83 -9.58
CA THR A 72 3.05 -0.88 -9.90
C THR A 72 2.29 -1.73 -8.89
N LYS A 73 2.77 -2.94 -8.56
CA LYS A 73 2.10 -3.91 -7.67
C LYS A 73 3.03 -4.37 -6.55
N GLY A 74 2.45 -4.62 -5.36
CA GLY A 74 3.19 -5.14 -4.22
C GLY A 74 3.81 -4.08 -3.30
N LYS A 75 3.73 -2.79 -3.61
CA LYS A 75 4.31 -1.71 -2.79
C LYS A 75 3.89 -1.76 -1.33
N GLY A 76 2.59 -1.63 -1.07
CA GLY A 76 2.05 -1.60 0.30
C GLY A 76 2.33 -2.88 1.08
N SER A 77 2.18 -4.07 0.47
CA SER A 77 2.50 -5.35 1.12
C SER A 77 4.00 -5.44 1.47
N THR A 78 4.89 -5.07 0.53
CA THR A 78 6.34 -5.07 0.78
C THR A 78 6.73 -4.07 1.88
N ALA A 79 6.14 -2.86 1.85
CA ALA A 79 6.38 -1.84 2.87
C ALA A 79 5.93 -2.30 4.27
N ALA A 80 4.74 -2.90 4.37
CA ALA A 80 4.21 -3.41 5.63
C ALA A 80 5.02 -4.60 6.17
N MET A 81 5.44 -5.52 5.30
CA MET A 81 6.32 -6.64 5.67
C MET A 81 7.68 -6.14 6.17
N LEU A 82 8.30 -5.17 5.47
CA LEU A 82 9.55 -4.57 5.90
C LEU A 82 9.40 -3.89 7.27
N ALA A 83 8.35 -3.09 7.44
CA ALA A 83 8.07 -2.41 8.70
C ALA A 83 7.92 -3.41 9.85
N GLY A 84 7.18 -4.51 9.65
CA GLY A 84 7.02 -5.56 10.66
C GLY A 84 8.33 -6.26 11.04
N ILE A 85 9.19 -6.58 10.07
CA ILE A 85 10.51 -7.18 10.33
C ILE A 85 11.39 -6.24 11.15
N VAL A 86 11.48 -4.97 10.72
CA VAL A 86 12.35 -3.97 11.37
C VAL A 86 11.84 -3.60 12.76
N GLN A 87 10.53 -3.46 12.94
CA GLN A 87 9.91 -3.27 14.25
C GLN A 87 10.23 -4.42 15.20
N THR A 88 10.09 -5.66 14.74
CA THR A 88 10.41 -6.86 15.56
C THR A 88 11.91 -6.94 15.89
N ALA A 89 12.77 -6.32 15.08
CA ALA A 89 14.20 -6.16 15.38
C ALA A 89 14.49 -5.05 16.40
N GLY A 90 13.46 -4.41 16.98
CA GLY A 90 13.58 -3.41 18.05
C GLY A 90 13.72 -1.97 17.59
N VAL A 91 13.47 -1.69 16.31
CA VAL A 91 13.53 -0.34 15.72
C VAL A 91 12.15 0.30 15.76
N ARG A 92 12.02 1.55 16.18
CA ARG A 92 10.78 2.32 16.10
C ARG A 92 10.50 2.72 14.65
N VAL A 93 9.44 2.16 14.06
CA VAL A 93 9.18 2.27 12.62
C VAL A 93 7.94 3.10 12.32
N GLY A 94 8.12 4.12 11.48
CA GLY A 94 7.00 4.79 10.79
C GLY A 94 6.67 4.07 9.48
N LEU A 95 5.40 3.79 9.22
CA LEU A 95 4.91 3.28 7.95
C LEU A 95 3.91 4.27 7.34
N TYR A 96 4.23 4.79 6.14
CA TYR A 96 3.29 5.54 5.33
C TYR A 96 2.86 4.71 4.12
N SER A 97 1.56 4.51 3.96
CA SER A 97 0.98 3.69 2.89
C SER A 97 -0.24 4.37 2.25
N LYS A 98 -0.58 3.96 1.03
CA LYS A 98 -1.72 4.51 0.28
C LYS A 98 -2.26 3.53 -0.76
N PRO A 99 -3.57 3.66 -1.11
CA PRO A 99 -4.58 4.44 -0.40
C PRO A 99 -5.00 3.76 0.91
N HIS A 100 -5.85 4.40 1.71
CA HIS A 100 -6.55 3.75 2.81
C HIS A 100 -7.74 2.94 2.29
N LEU A 101 -8.20 1.98 3.08
CA LEU A 101 -9.33 1.14 2.73
C LEU A 101 -10.66 1.73 3.24
N ALA A 102 -10.70 2.12 4.50
CA ALA A 102 -11.88 2.69 5.16
C ALA A 102 -11.61 4.01 5.90
N ASP A 103 -10.47 4.15 6.56
CA ASP A 103 -10.14 5.31 7.41
C ASP A 103 -8.83 5.96 6.99
N PHE A 104 -8.80 7.29 6.89
CA PHE A 104 -7.61 8.06 6.52
C PHE A 104 -6.39 7.70 7.39
N ARG A 105 -6.60 7.41 8.68
CA ARG A 105 -5.55 7.07 9.65
C ARG A 105 -4.75 5.83 9.27
N GLU A 106 -5.32 4.93 8.45
CA GLU A 106 -4.61 3.75 7.93
C GLU A 106 -3.34 4.09 7.15
N ARG A 107 -3.24 5.32 6.63
CA ARG A 107 -2.07 5.81 5.88
C ARG A 107 -0.84 6.01 6.74
N ILE A 108 -1.00 6.25 8.05
CA ILE A 108 0.07 6.69 8.95
C ILE A 108 0.10 5.78 10.17
N ARG A 109 1.15 5.01 10.31
CA ARG A 109 1.35 4.10 11.44
C ARG A 109 2.72 4.28 12.06
N VAL A 110 2.79 4.14 13.38
CA VAL A 110 4.06 4.00 14.12
C VAL A 110 3.98 2.71 14.91
N ASP A 111 4.97 1.84 14.74
CA ASP A 111 5.03 0.51 15.37
C ASP A 111 3.74 -0.31 15.16
N GLY A 112 3.20 -0.26 13.93
CA GLY A 112 1.98 -0.96 13.53
C GLY A 112 0.68 -0.29 14.00
N VAL A 113 0.73 0.70 14.90
CA VAL A 113 -0.43 1.42 15.46
C VAL A 113 -0.80 2.60 14.57
N LEU A 114 -2.08 2.74 14.23
CA LEU A 114 -2.60 3.88 13.47
C LEU A 114 -2.41 5.17 14.25
N ILE A 115 -2.16 6.27 13.55
CA ILE A 115 -2.26 7.62 14.15
C ILE A 115 -3.66 7.79 14.75
N THR A 116 -3.75 8.31 15.97
CA THR A 116 -5.04 8.59 16.61
C THR A 116 -5.67 9.87 16.07
N SER A 117 -6.97 10.06 16.29
CA SER A 117 -7.66 11.32 15.95
C SER A 117 -7.05 12.50 16.71
N ASP A 118 -6.70 12.31 17.98
CA ASP A 118 -6.12 13.33 18.85
C ASP A 118 -4.71 13.75 18.39
N GLU A 119 -3.99 12.85 17.73
CA GLU A 119 -2.69 13.16 17.12
C GLU A 119 -2.83 13.80 15.75
N LEU A 120 -3.81 13.36 14.94
CA LEU A 120 -4.00 13.86 13.58
C LEU A 120 -4.53 15.30 13.54
N VAL A 121 -5.51 15.63 14.39
CA VAL A 121 -6.16 16.95 14.42
C VAL A 121 -5.17 18.10 14.57
N PRO A 122 -4.25 18.11 15.57
CA PRO A 122 -3.26 19.19 15.69
C PRO A 122 -2.27 19.24 14.53
N LEU A 123 -1.94 18.10 13.90
CA LEU A 123 -1.10 18.08 12.69
C LEU A 123 -1.79 18.73 11.50
N VAL A 124 -3.08 18.49 11.33
CA VAL A 124 -3.88 19.12 10.26
C VAL A 124 -4.00 20.63 10.49
N ALA A 125 -4.15 21.07 11.74
CA ALA A 125 -4.13 22.50 12.06
C ALA A 125 -2.80 23.15 11.66
N GLU A 126 -1.66 22.55 12.02
CA GLU A 126 -0.33 23.02 11.64
C GLU A 126 -0.09 23.03 10.13
N LEU A 127 -0.55 21.95 9.45
CA LEU A 127 -0.52 21.88 7.99
C LEU A 127 -1.33 23.02 7.36
N ARG A 128 -2.54 23.31 7.86
CA ARG A 128 -3.39 24.40 7.40
C ARG A 128 -2.68 25.75 7.55
N ASP A 129 -2.07 25.99 8.68
CA ASP A 129 -1.31 27.22 8.92
C ASP A 129 -0.10 27.36 7.97
N ALA A 130 0.58 26.23 7.65
CA ALA A 130 1.65 26.22 6.65
C ALA A 130 1.11 26.50 5.24
N VAL A 131 -0.06 25.92 4.88
CA VAL A 131 -0.72 26.17 3.60
C VAL A 131 -1.12 27.63 3.47
N GLU A 132 -1.63 28.26 4.51
CA GLU A 132 -1.97 29.69 4.49
C GLU A 132 -0.72 30.57 4.32
N ARG A 133 0.41 30.24 4.95
CA ARG A 133 1.68 30.97 4.76
C ARG A 133 2.21 30.93 3.33
N GLY A 134 1.94 29.85 2.58
CA GLY A 134 2.31 29.73 1.16
C GLY A 134 1.28 30.31 0.20
N ARG A 135 0.18 30.92 0.69
CA ARG A 135 -0.88 31.46 -0.15
C ARG A 135 -0.35 32.50 -1.15
N GLY A 136 -0.71 32.33 -2.42
CA GLY A 136 -0.28 33.20 -3.51
C GLY A 136 0.99 32.75 -4.23
N GLU A 137 1.67 31.72 -3.75
CA GLU A 137 2.82 31.15 -4.46
C GLU A 137 2.38 30.36 -5.72
N PRO A 138 3.17 30.36 -6.80
CA PRO A 138 2.85 29.65 -8.02
C PRO A 138 2.62 28.14 -7.79
N GLY A 139 1.47 27.65 -8.27
CA GLY A 139 1.09 26.24 -8.15
C GLY A 139 0.54 25.82 -6.80
N TRP A 140 0.34 26.76 -5.87
CA TRP A 140 -0.28 26.55 -4.56
C TRP A 140 -1.82 26.51 -4.67
N PRO A 141 -2.58 25.82 -3.80
CA PRO A 141 -2.16 25.06 -2.61
C PRO A 141 -1.61 23.65 -2.94
N PRO A 142 -1.04 22.96 -1.96
CA PRO A 142 -0.64 21.57 -2.09
C PRO A 142 -1.86 20.68 -2.33
N THR A 143 -1.65 19.58 -3.02
CA THR A 143 -2.69 18.58 -3.23
C THR A 143 -2.91 17.74 -1.97
N PHE A 144 -4.07 17.06 -1.90
CA PHE A 144 -4.34 16.05 -0.87
C PHE A 144 -3.20 15.03 -0.69
N PHE A 145 -2.57 14.61 -1.78
CA PHE A 145 -1.49 13.60 -1.72
C PHE A 145 -0.21 14.16 -1.08
N GLU A 146 0.12 15.42 -1.37
CA GLU A 146 1.25 16.13 -0.75
C GLU A 146 0.96 16.41 0.73
N ALA A 147 -0.23 16.91 1.04
CA ALA A 147 -0.70 17.15 2.39
C ALA A 147 -0.67 15.87 3.23
N SER A 148 -1.19 14.77 2.69
CA SER A 148 -1.21 13.45 3.34
C SER A 148 0.21 12.93 3.64
N ALA A 149 1.16 13.08 2.71
CA ALA A 149 2.55 12.68 2.92
C ALA A 149 3.23 13.55 3.98
N ALA A 150 3.03 14.87 3.93
CA ALA A 150 3.57 15.81 4.92
C ALA A 150 3.07 15.52 6.34
N LEU A 151 1.80 15.17 6.51
CA LEU A 151 1.24 14.72 7.80
C LEU A 151 1.93 13.46 8.31
N GLY A 152 2.20 12.49 7.44
CA GLY A 152 2.98 11.30 7.79
C GLY A 152 4.37 11.67 8.30
N PHE A 153 5.08 12.56 7.60
CA PHE A 153 6.42 13.00 7.98
C PHE A 153 6.43 13.78 9.30
N LEU A 154 5.46 14.68 9.51
CA LEU A 154 5.26 15.37 10.77
C LEU A 154 5.05 14.42 11.94
N HIS A 155 4.15 13.43 11.75
CA HIS A 155 3.87 12.44 12.78
C HIS A 155 5.12 11.63 13.12
N PHE A 156 5.86 11.15 12.12
CA PHE A 156 7.08 10.38 12.31
C PHE A 156 8.16 11.18 13.04
N ALA A 157 8.35 12.45 12.66
CA ALA A 157 9.28 13.34 13.34
C ALA A 157 8.92 13.53 14.82
N ARG A 158 7.64 13.78 15.14
CA ARG A 158 7.15 13.96 16.52
C ARG A 158 7.21 12.70 17.37
N ARG A 159 6.96 11.54 16.72
CA ARG A 159 7.05 10.25 17.40
C ARG A 159 8.49 9.75 17.53
N GLY A 160 9.47 10.46 16.95
CA GLY A 160 10.88 10.12 17.02
C GLY A 160 11.16 8.73 16.43
N VAL A 161 10.63 8.44 15.23
CA VAL A 161 10.89 7.14 14.59
C VAL A 161 12.37 6.99 14.23
N ASP A 162 12.89 5.77 14.34
CA ASP A 162 14.27 5.45 13.98
C ASP A 162 14.40 5.17 12.49
N LEU A 163 13.31 4.74 11.84
CA LEU A 163 13.22 4.49 10.41
C LEU A 163 11.80 4.75 9.90
N ALA A 164 11.66 5.38 8.74
CA ALA A 164 10.39 5.46 8.03
C ALA A 164 10.41 4.57 6.78
N VAL A 165 9.39 3.70 6.63
CA VAL A 165 9.10 2.94 5.42
C VAL A 165 7.95 3.63 4.70
N VAL A 166 8.18 4.11 3.48
CA VAL A 166 7.27 5.02 2.80
C VAL A 166 6.91 4.49 1.41
N GLU A 167 5.63 4.22 1.22
CA GLU A 167 5.06 3.81 -0.06
C GLU A 167 4.88 5.04 -0.98
N VAL A 168 5.46 4.96 -2.17
CA VAL A 168 5.26 5.93 -3.26
C VAL A 168 3.88 5.72 -3.91
N GLY A 169 3.22 6.79 -4.32
CA GLY A 169 1.89 6.71 -4.93
C GLY A 169 1.91 6.26 -6.38
N ILE A 170 2.28 7.16 -7.25
CA ILE A 170 2.27 6.96 -8.70
C ILE A 170 3.64 7.35 -9.26
N GLY A 171 4.30 6.41 -9.96
CA GLY A 171 5.68 6.59 -10.40
C GLY A 171 6.63 6.73 -9.20
N GLY A 172 7.68 7.51 -9.33
CA GLY A 172 8.69 7.70 -8.27
C GLY A 172 9.31 9.09 -8.32
N ARG A 173 9.80 9.46 -9.49
CA ARG A 173 10.62 10.66 -9.71
C ARG A 173 9.93 11.95 -9.25
N LEU A 174 8.64 12.10 -9.50
CA LEU A 174 7.85 13.29 -9.18
C LEU A 174 6.83 13.05 -8.05
N ASP A 175 6.86 11.90 -7.37
CA ASP A 175 5.98 11.63 -6.22
C ASP A 175 6.36 12.51 -5.03
N ALA A 176 5.35 12.93 -4.27
CA ALA A 176 5.51 13.76 -3.08
C ALA A 176 6.49 13.16 -2.05
N CYS A 177 6.55 11.83 -1.94
CA CYS A 177 7.45 11.15 -1.01
C CYS A 177 8.93 11.23 -1.45
N ASN A 178 9.22 11.61 -2.70
CA ASN A 178 10.58 11.68 -3.22
C ASN A 178 11.39 12.92 -2.74
N VAL A 179 10.83 13.70 -1.82
CA VAL A 179 11.59 14.69 -1.02
C VAL A 179 12.48 14.04 0.03
N LEU A 180 12.22 12.78 0.38
CA LEU A 180 13.06 11.97 1.27
C LEU A 180 14.39 11.59 0.61
N ASP A 181 15.42 11.35 1.42
CA ASP A 181 16.70 10.77 1.00
C ASP A 181 16.83 9.32 1.52
N PRO A 182 16.32 8.31 0.79
CA PRO A 182 16.24 6.96 1.28
C PRO A 182 17.61 6.28 1.38
N LEU A 183 17.82 5.51 2.46
CA LEU A 183 18.96 4.60 2.61
C LEU A 183 18.88 3.44 1.62
N VAL A 184 17.65 2.94 1.39
CA VAL A 184 17.36 1.83 0.49
C VAL A 184 16.13 2.19 -0.34
N SER A 185 16.19 1.95 -1.64
CA SER A 185 15.06 2.07 -2.56
C SER A 185 14.57 0.68 -2.97
N ILE A 186 13.27 0.44 -2.89
CA ILE A 186 12.68 -0.84 -3.32
C ILE A 186 11.84 -0.59 -4.57
N ILE A 187 12.09 -1.33 -5.64
CA ILE A 187 11.28 -1.34 -6.85
C ILE A 187 10.60 -2.69 -6.96
N THR A 188 9.31 -2.71 -6.63
CA THR A 188 8.46 -3.89 -6.74
C THR A 188 8.07 -4.16 -8.20
N THR A 189 7.11 -5.04 -8.47
CA THR A 189 6.71 -5.39 -9.83
C THR A 189 6.23 -4.17 -10.62
N ILE A 190 6.85 -3.93 -11.78
CA ILE A 190 6.47 -2.89 -12.74
C ILE A 190 5.53 -3.50 -13.80
N GLY A 191 4.42 -2.81 -14.04
CA GLY A 191 3.42 -3.16 -15.03
C GLY A 191 2.68 -1.93 -15.54
N TYR A 192 1.68 -2.14 -16.39
CA TYR A 192 0.84 -1.05 -16.90
C TYR A 192 -0.22 -0.67 -15.86
N ASP A 193 -0.14 0.55 -15.35
CA ASP A 193 -1.17 1.23 -14.56
C ASP A 193 -0.89 2.74 -14.64
N HIS A 194 -1.91 3.58 -14.48
CA HIS A 194 -1.78 5.05 -14.53
C HIS A 194 -1.03 5.57 -15.76
N THR A 195 -1.25 4.94 -16.92
CA THR A 195 -0.48 5.21 -18.16
C THR A 195 -0.66 6.63 -18.67
N GLU A 196 -1.74 7.28 -18.31
CA GLU A 196 -2.01 8.70 -18.57
C GLU A 196 -1.08 9.66 -17.81
N ILE A 197 -0.41 9.17 -16.74
CA ILE A 197 0.47 9.96 -15.87
C ILE A 197 1.93 9.59 -16.08
N VAL A 198 2.25 8.29 -16.02
CA VAL A 198 3.64 7.79 -16.00
C VAL A 198 4.14 7.36 -17.38
N GLY A 199 3.27 7.46 -18.40
CA GLY A 199 3.59 7.12 -19.78
C GLY A 199 3.06 5.77 -20.24
N THR A 200 2.89 5.63 -21.55
CA THR A 200 2.23 4.50 -22.21
C THR A 200 3.16 3.32 -22.50
N ARG A 201 4.47 3.49 -22.31
CA ARG A 201 5.48 2.44 -22.53
C ARG A 201 6.06 1.97 -21.20
N LEU A 202 6.27 0.67 -21.07
CA LEU A 202 6.83 0.06 -19.85
C LEU A 202 8.21 0.64 -19.47
N SER A 203 9.00 1.06 -20.46
CA SER A 203 10.28 1.75 -20.23
C SER A 203 10.12 3.13 -19.58
N GLN A 204 9.04 3.85 -19.90
CA GLN A 204 8.74 5.14 -19.29
C GLN A 204 8.28 4.95 -17.83
N ILE A 205 7.39 3.99 -17.59
CA ILE A 205 6.93 3.64 -16.25
C ILE A 205 8.13 3.24 -15.37
N ALA A 206 8.99 2.36 -15.88
CA ALA A 206 10.21 1.96 -15.18
C ALA A 206 11.15 3.16 -14.89
N ALA A 207 11.29 4.09 -15.84
CA ALA A 207 12.11 5.28 -15.66
C ALA A 207 11.56 6.22 -14.55
N GLU A 208 10.24 6.37 -14.47
CA GLU A 208 9.60 7.11 -13.37
C GLU A 208 9.84 6.43 -12.01
N ASP A 209 9.67 5.10 -11.92
CA ASP A 209 9.91 4.37 -10.68
C ASP A 209 11.37 4.42 -10.22
N THR A 210 12.34 4.40 -11.17
CA THR A 210 13.78 4.51 -10.83
C THR A 210 14.16 5.88 -10.25
N GLY A 211 13.30 6.89 -10.37
CA GLY A 211 13.54 8.22 -9.79
C GLY A 211 13.65 8.28 -8.27
N ILE A 212 13.31 7.21 -7.56
CA ILE A 212 13.50 7.10 -6.10
C ILE A 212 14.91 6.64 -5.71
N MET A 213 15.72 6.15 -6.67
CA MET A 213 17.09 5.71 -6.40
C MET A 213 18.00 6.88 -6.01
N ARG A 214 19.02 6.60 -5.21
CA ARG A 214 20.03 7.58 -4.79
C ARG A 214 21.45 7.09 -5.15
N PRO A 215 22.38 8.01 -5.42
CA PRO A 215 23.77 7.65 -5.70
C PRO A 215 24.38 6.84 -4.57
N GLN A 216 25.12 5.77 -4.93
CA GLN A 216 25.88 4.92 -4.00
C GLN A 216 25.02 4.28 -2.87
N ARG A 217 23.69 4.22 -3.07
CA ARG A 217 22.76 3.55 -2.14
C ARG A 217 22.34 2.18 -2.67
N VAL A 218 21.70 1.40 -1.81
CA VAL A 218 21.19 0.07 -2.17
C VAL A 218 19.83 0.19 -2.86
N VAL A 219 19.64 -0.56 -3.93
CA VAL A 219 18.38 -0.73 -4.64
C VAL A 219 17.97 -2.20 -4.59
N VAL A 220 16.81 -2.50 -4.03
CA VAL A 220 16.20 -3.83 -4.05
C VAL A 220 15.16 -3.88 -5.16
N THR A 221 15.22 -4.91 -6.01
CA THR A 221 14.18 -5.13 -7.02
C THR A 221 13.78 -6.60 -7.10
N VAL A 222 12.57 -6.82 -7.58
CA VAL A 222 12.02 -8.15 -7.86
C VAL A 222 12.25 -8.55 -9.33
N PRO A 223 11.97 -9.78 -9.76
CA PRO A 223 11.97 -10.15 -11.17
C PRO A 223 11.08 -9.22 -11.99
N GLN A 224 11.60 -8.73 -13.10
CA GLN A 224 10.97 -7.75 -13.96
C GLN A 224 10.92 -8.25 -15.42
N SER A 225 10.06 -7.67 -16.24
CA SER A 225 10.16 -7.82 -17.69
C SER A 225 11.53 -7.38 -18.18
N ARG A 226 11.98 -7.90 -19.34
CA ARG A 226 13.29 -7.54 -19.92
C ARG A 226 13.49 -6.03 -20.08
N VAL A 227 12.41 -5.32 -20.46
CA VAL A 227 12.44 -3.86 -20.68
C VAL A 227 12.63 -3.14 -19.35
N ALA A 228 11.80 -3.41 -18.33
CA ALA A 228 11.91 -2.78 -17.03
C ALA A 228 13.24 -3.12 -16.34
N ALA A 229 13.67 -4.40 -16.41
CA ALA A 229 14.96 -4.83 -15.86
C ALA A 229 16.15 -4.09 -16.44
N ARG A 230 16.12 -3.78 -17.76
CA ARG A 230 17.17 -2.99 -18.41
C ARG A 230 17.20 -1.57 -17.84
N VAL A 231 16.05 -0.88 -17.80
CA VAL A 231 15.96 0.50 -17.29
C VAL A 231 16.46 0.58 -15.84
N ILE A 232 16.07 -0.37 -14.98
CA ILE A 232 16.50 -0.44 -13.58
C ILE A 232 18.03 -0.62 -13.49
N ARG A 233 18.60 -1.57 -14.24
CA ARG A 233 20.06 -1.81 -14.23
C ARG A 233 20.84 -0.59 -14.71
N ASP A 234 20.40 0.02 -15.82
CA ASP A 234 21.06 1.19 -16.39
C ASP A 234 20.99 2.39 -15.44
N ALA A 235 19.86 2.58 -14.73
CA ALA A 235 19.71 3.61 -13.71
C ALA A 235 20.62 3.35 -12.50
N ALA A 236 20.66 2.12 -12.00
CA ALA A 236 21.53 1.74 -10.89
C ALA A 236 23.02 1.93 -11.25
N ALA A 237 23.43 1.51 -12.45
CA ALA A 237 24.81 1.68 -12.93
C ALA A 237 25.21 3.16 -13.02
N ARG A 238 24.34 4.03 -13.55
CA ARG A 238 24.62 5.48 -13.64
C ARG A 238 24.78 6.12 -12.26
N LEU A 239 24.09 5.62 -11.25
CA LEU A 239 24.14 6.12 -9.88
C LEU A 239 25.23 5.45 -9.03
N GLY A 240 25.95 4.45 -9.56
CA GLY A 240 26.86 3.64 -8.75
C GLY A 240 26.15 2.91 -7.61
N ALA A 241 24.85 2.64 -7.75
CA ALA A 241 24.04 2.01 -6.73
C ALA A 241 24.19 0.48 -6.73
N GLU A 242 24.23 -0.14 -5.54
CA GLU A 242 24.23 -1.60 -5.42
C GLU A 242 22.84 -2.15 -5.76
N LEU A 243 22.71 -2.94 -6.83
CA LEU A 243 21.44 -3.53 -7.25
C LEU A 243 21.29 -4.97 -6.74
N LEU A 244 20.36 -5.16 -5.79
CA LEU A 244 19.98 -6.45 -5.24
C LEU A 244 18.70 -6.94 -5.91
N GLN A 245 18.77 -8.02 -6.65
CA GLN A 245 17.64 -8.60 -7.37
C GLN A 245 17.19 -9.89 -6.70
N VAL A 246 15.94 -9.94 -6.23
CA VAL A 246 15.28 -11.16 -5.80
C VAL A 246 15.19 -12.14 -6.98
N GLY A 247 15.40 -13.42 -6.71
CA GLY A 247 15.51 -14.48 -7.72
C GLY A 247 16.94 -14.68 -8.27
N ARG A 248 17.83 -13.69 -8.11
CA ARG A 248 19.24 -13.78 -8.50
C ARG A 248 20.18 -13.74 -7.31
N HIS A 249 20.15 -12.66 -6.52
CA HIS A 249 21.02 -12.46 -5.36
C HIS A 249 20.39 -13.00 -4.08
N VAL A 250 19.08 -12.94 -3.97
CA VAL A 250 18.27 -13.54 -2.91
C VAL A 250 17.28 -14.52 -3.54
N ARG A 251 17.17 -15.71 -3.00
CA ARG A 251 16.26 -16.76 -3.49
C ARG A 251 15.16 -17.03 -2.49
N TYR A 252 13.98 -17.39 -2.98
CA TYR A 252 12.89 -17.83 -2.14
C TYR A 252 12.19 -19.05 -2.74
N ARG A 253 11.50 -19.80 -1.89
CA ARG A 253 10.70 -20.97 -2.26
C ARG A 253 9.41 -20.96 -1.46
N THR A 254 8.28 -21.10 -2.11
CA THR A 254 6.98 -21.35 -1.47
C THR A 254 6.92 -22.83 -1.12
N LEU A 255 6.67 -23.12 0.15
CA LEU A 255 6.52 -24.48 0.70
C LEU A 255 5.06 -24.89 0.71
N ALA A 256 4.15 -23.98 1.07
CA ALA A 256 2.72 -24.18 1.09
C ALA A 256 1.97 -22.88 0.79
N SER A 257 0.76 -23.02 0.20
CA SER A 257 -0.21 -21.94 -0.02
C SER A 257 -1.56 -22.44 0.47
N THR A 258 -2.15 -21.78 1.45
CA THR A 258 -3.37 -22.21 2.13
C THR A 258 -4.26 -20.99 2.43
N PRO A 259 -5.52 -21.18 2.87
CA PRO A 259 -6.36 -20.07 3.34
C PRO A 259 -5.75 -19.26 4.50
N ALA A 260 -4.85 -19.86 5.30
CA ALA A 260 -4.12 -19.17 6.36
C ALA A 260 -2.91 -18.36 5.85
N GLY A 261 -2.60 -18.41 4.55
CA GLY A 261 -1.48 -17.73 3.93
C GLY A 261 -0.40 -18.67 3.40
N LEU A 262 0.83 -18.18 3.36
CA LEU A 262 1.97 -18.89 2.78
C LEU A 262 2.94 -19.37 3.86
N ARG A 263 3.61 -20.51 3.56
CA ARG A 263 4.86 -20.91 4.22
C ARG A 263 5.97 -20.85 3.18
N ILE A 264 7.06 -20.13 3.51
CA ILE A 264 8.13 -19.85 2.57
C ILE A 264 9.51 -20.10 3.20
N THR A 265 10.50 -20.32 2.37
CA THR A 265 11.91 -20.20 2.73
C THR A 265 12.51 -19.04 1.94
N VAL A 266 13.24 -18.14 2.61
CA VAL A 266 13.99 -17.06 1.98
C VAL A 266 15.48 -17.25 2.29
N ARG A 267 16.30 -17.36 1.23
CA ARG A 267 17.75 -17.32 1.34
C ARG A 267 18.19 -15.86 1.13
N GLY A 268 18.26 -15.13 2.23
CA GLY A 268 18.74 -13.75 2.28
C GLY A 268 20.22 -13.62 1.96
N ARG A 269 20.77 -12.41 2.10
CA ARG A 269 22.20 -12.12 1.89
C ARG A 269 23.06 -12.69 3.01
N ARG A 270 22.54 -12.65 4.24
CA ARG A 270 23.28 -13.03 5.45
C ARG A 270 22.84 -14.36 6.03
N ARG A 271 21.57 -14.73 5.88
CA ARG A 271 21.00 -15.93 6.52
C ARG A 271 19.98 -16.62 5.61
N VAL A 272 19.67 -17.85 5.97
CA VAL A 272 18.54 -18.59 5.40
C VAL A 272 17.43 -18.62 6.44
N TYR A 273 16.28 -18.07 6.09
CA TYR A 273 15.06 -18.05 6.90
C TYR A 273 14.14 -19.16 6.39
N THR A 274 14.08 -20.25 7.14
CA THR A 274 13.30 -21.44 6.74
C THR A 274 11.93 -21.43 7.39
N ASP A 275 10.93 -21.91 6.67
CA ASP A 275 9.58 -22.12 7.18
C ASP A 275 8.93 -20.87 7.80
N VAL A 276 9.07 -19.75 7.10
CA VAL A 276 8.50 -18.47 7.51
C VAL A 276 7.03 -18.42 7.10
N VAL A 277 6.15 -18.08 8.03
CA VAL A 277 4.72 -17.89 7.80
C VAL A 277 4.47 -16.45 7.35
N VAL A 278 3.70 -16.29 6.26
CA VAL A 278 3.19 -15.02 5.77
C VAL A 278 1.67 -15.12 5.71
N PRO A 279 0.90 -14.46 6.59
CA PRO A 279 -0.54 -14.60 6.69
C PRO A 279 -1.28 -13.80 5.60
N LEU A 280 -0.77 -13.86 4.38
CA LEU A 280 -1.36 -13.28 3.19
C LEU A 280 -1.46 -14.34 2.10
N ILE A 281 -2.61 -14.41 1.46
CA ILE A 281 -2.91 -15.37 0.39
C ILE A 281 -2.29 -14.88 -0.94
N GLY A 282 -1.82 -15.84 -1.74
CA GLY A 282 -1.32 -15.62 -3.10
C GLY A 282 0.21 -15.65 -3.19
N ARG A 283 0.72 -16.45 -4.14
CA ARG A 283 2.17 -16.72 -4.32
C ARG A 283 3.01 -15.46 -4.58
N HIS A 284 2.40 -14.38 -5.10
CA HIS A 284 3.04 -13.08 -5.26
C HIS A 284 3.49 -12.47 -3.91
N GLN A 285 2.86 -12.84 -2.80
CA GLN A 285 3.26 -12.36 -1.48
C GLN A 285 4.59 -12.98 -1.01
N ALA A 286 4.97 -14.17 -1.51
CA ALA A 286 6.29 -14.74 -1.25
C ALA A 286 7.40 -13.87 -1.87
N LEU A 287 7.15 -13.31 -3.06
CA LEU A 287 8.06 -12.39 -3.71
C LEU A 287 8.18 -11.07 -2.93
N ASN A 288 7.05 -10.51 -2.47
CA ASN A 288 7.02 -9.31 -1.64
C ASN A 288 7.79 -9.53 -0.32
N ALA A 289 7.61 -10.70 0.32
CA ALA A 289 8.31 -11.05 1.55
C ALA A 289 9.84 -11.19 1.33
N ALA A 290 10.24 -11.82 0.23
CA ALA A 290 11.66 -11.91 -0.11
C ALA A 290 12.29 -10.53 -0.36
N ALA A 291 11.58 -9.61 -1.01
CA ALA A 291 12.02 -8.23 -1.20
C ALA A 291 12.12 -7.48 0.15
N ALA A 292 11.15 -7.65 1.04
CA ALA A 292 11.15 -7.06 2.38
C ALA A 292 12.31 -7.55 3.23
N VAL A 293 12.59 -8.87 3.25
CA VAL A 293 13.75 -9.45 3.95
C VAL A 293 15.06 -8.90 3.40
N THR A 294 15.19 -8.83 2.05
CA THR A 294 16.38 -8.27 1.41
C THR A 294 16.61 -6.82 1.81
N ALA A 295 15.53 -6.02 1.82
CA ALA A 295 15.60 -4.63 2.20
C ALA A 295 15.91 -4.45 3.70
N ALA A 296 15.36 -5.29 4.57
CA ALA A 296 15.65 -5.26 6.01
C ALA A 296 17.15 -5.49 6.28
N GLU A 297 17.75 -6.52 5.64
CA GLU A 297 19.18 -6.78 5.73
C GLU A 297 20.01 -5.60 5.18
N ALA A 298 19.59 -5.00 4.06
CA ALA A 298 20.29 -3.84 3.47
C ALA A 298 20.19 -2.58 4.34
N VAL A 299 19.05 -2.34 5.00
CA VAL A 299 18.89 -1.23 5.96
C VAL A 299 19.75 -1.45 7.20
N ALA A 300 19.78 -2.69 7.72
CA ALA A 300 20.64 -3.03 8.87
C ALA A 300 22.12 -2.76 8.56
N ASP A 301 22.57 -3.11 7.33
CA ASP A 301 23.93 -2.81 6.85
C ASP A 301 24.18 -1.31 6.77
N ALA A 302 23.24 -0.56 6.20
CA ALA A 302 23.38 0.90 6.04
C ALA A 302 23.38 1.68 7.37
N LEU A 303 22.80 1.12 8.42
CA LEU A 303 22.73 1.73 9.75
C LEU A 303 23.78 1.19 10.72
N ALA A 304 24.58 0.18 10.38
CA ALA A 304 25.50 -0.51 11.27
C ALA A 304 26.44 0.44 12.03
N ASP A 305 26.99 1.44 11.34
CA ASP A 305 27.97 2.38 11.89
C ASP A 305 27.37 3.72 12.37
N THR A 306 26.04 3.85 12.43
CA THR A 306 25.36 5.12 12.70
C THR A 306 24.91 5.29 14.16
N GLY A 307 25.17 4.33 15.05
CA GLY A 307 24.58 4.28 16.40
C GLY A 307 23.08 3.92 16.43
N ARG A 308 22.49 3.65 15.27
CA ARG A 308 21.10 3.14 15.09
C ARG A 308 21.07 1.73 14.52
N GLY A 309 22.22 1.02 14.61
CA GLY A 309 22.37 -0.33 14.09
C GLY A 309 21.43 -1.33 14.76
N PHE A 310 20.89 -2.26 13.99
CA PHE A 310 20.10 -3.38 14.45
C PHE A 310 20.48 -4.64 13.67
N VAL A 311 20.03 -5.80 14.16
CA VAL A 311 20.31 -7.08 13.50
C VAL A 311 19.01 -7.73 13.06
N VAL A 312 18.96 -8.12 11.78
CA VAL A 312 17.84 -8.91 11.25
C VAL A 312 18.07 -10.37 11.69
N THR A 313 17.44 -10.76 12.79
CA THR A 313 17.49 -12.12 13.31
C THR A 313 16.46 -13.02 12.63
N ASP A 314 16.57 -14.35 12.80
CA ASP A 314 15.53 -15.30 12.38
C ASP A 314 14.19 -14.99 13.09
N HIS A 315 14.25 -14.66 14.38
CA HIS A 315 13.08 -14.22 15.15
C HIS A 315 12.40 -12.97 14.53
N ALA A 316 13.20 -11.95 14.19
CA ALA A 316 12.66 -10.71 13.61
C ALA A 316 11.90 -10.98 12.29
N VAL A 317 12.43 -11.85 11.43
CA VAL A 317 11.77 -12.20 10.18
C VAL A 317 10.52 -13.05 10.41
N ARG A 318 10.61 -14.10 11.25
CA ARG A 318 9.46 -14.98 11.51
C ARG A 318 8.31 -14.25 12.19
N VAL A 319 8.56 -13.52 13.25
CA VAL A 319 7.53 -12.82 14.00
C VAL A 319 7.02 -11.62 13.21
N GLY A 320 7.92 -10.80 12.65
CA GLY A 320 7.54 -9.62 11.89
C GLY A 320 6.68 -9.93 10.66
N LEU A 321 6.85 -11.10 10.03
CA LEU A 321 6.00 -11.54 8.95
C LEU A 321 4.74 -12.25 9.43
N SER A 322 4.82 -13.17 10.42
CA SER A 322 3.67 -13.96 10.86
C SER A 322 2.59 -13.14 11.58
N THR A 323 2.96 -12.02 12.18
CA THR A 323 2.02 -11.10 12.85
C THR A 323 1.43 -10.02 11.93
N LEU A 324 1.83 -10.02 10.66
CA LEU A 324 1.41 -9.00 9.69
C LEU A 324 -0.13 -9.00 9.53
N ARG A 325 -0.71 -7.80 9.58
CA ARG A 325 -2.11 -7.56 9.24
C ARG A 325 -2.18 -6.50 8.15
N TRP A 326 -2.63 -6.93 6.97
CA TRP A 326 -2.68 -6.06 5.80
C TRP A 326 -4.02 -6.21 5.08
N PRO A 327 -5.07 -5.49 5.54
CA PRO A 327 -6.42 -5.64 5.04
C PRO A 327 -6.58 -5.43 3.53
N GLY A 328 -7.59 -6.08 2.95
CA GLY A 328 -7.96 -5.93 1.55
C GLY A 328 -6.96 -6.54 0.55
N ARG A 329 -6.17 -7.52 0.97
CA ARG A 329 -5.25 -8.27 0.10
C ARG A 329 -5.59 -9.76 0.15
N ILE A 330 -6.59 -10.17 -0.62
CA ILE A 330 -7.18 -11.51 -0.62
C ILE A 330 -7.49 -11.90 0.84
N GLU A 331 -8.15 -10.99 1.54
CA GLU A 331 -8.46 -11.13 2.97
C GLU A 331 -9.76 -11.94 3.14
N ILE A 332 -9.69 -13.03 3.90
CA ILE A 332 -10.89 -13.77 4.31
C ILE A 332 -11.52 -13.01 5.48
N VAL A 333 -12.75 -12.55 5.28
CA VAL A 333 -13.54 -11.78 6.26
C VAL A 333 -14.69 -12.57 6.86
N HIS A 334 -15.05 -13.72 6.25
CA HIS A 334 -16.07 -14.66 6.75
C HIS A 334 -15.71 -16.08 6.28
N GLU A 335 -16.06 -17.12 7.06
CA GLU A 335 -15.59 -18.47 6.81
C GLU A 335 -16.61 -19.36 6.06
N GLN A 336 -17.90 -19.20 6.31
CA GLN A 336 -18.97 -20.06 5.77
C GLN A 336 -20.23 -19.25 5.40
N PRO A 337 -20.47 -18.95 4.10
CA PRO A 337 -19.56 -19.18 2.99
C PRO A 337 -18.26 -18.39 3.15
N THR A 338 -17.18 -18.82 2.47
CA THR A 338 -15.93 -18.07 2.52
C THR A 338 -16.08 -16.75 1.77
N VAL A 339 -15.98 -15.63 2.50
CA VAL A 339 -16.01 -14.29 1.89
C VAL A 339 -14.62 -13.69 1.84
N ILE A 340 -14.22 -13.27 0.67
CA ILE A 340 -12.91 -12.66 0.39
C ILE A 340 -13.12 -11.22 -0.07
N VAL A 341 -12.27 -10.32 0.43
CA VAL A 341 -12.19 -8.94 -0.06
C VAL A 341 -10.80 -8.67 -0.62
N ASP A 342 -10.72 -8.10 -1.82
CA ASP A 342 -9.46 -7.74 -2.48
C ASP A 342 -9.57 -6.43 -3.24
N VAL A 343 -8.50 -5.65 -3.24
CA VAL A 343 -8.42 -4.34 -3.93
C VAL A 343 -7.94 -4.45 -5.39
N ALA A 344 -8.00 -5.61 -6.01
CA ALA A 344 -7.72 -5.78 -7.43
C ALA A 344 -8.60 -4.83 -8.27
N HIS A 345 -8.00 -4.12 -9.22
CA HIS A 345 -8.69 -3.09 -10.00
C HIS A 345 -8.15 -2.93 -11.44
N ASN A 346 -7.31 -3.85 -11.89
CA ASN A 346 -6.83 -3.92 -13.28
C ASN A 346 -6.58 -5.39 -13.67
N PRO A 347 -6.43 -5.73 -14.97
CA PRO A 347 -6.29 -7.10 -15.42
C PRO A 347 -5.16 -7.89 -14.75
N VAL A 348 -4.01 -7.25 -14.51
CA VAL A 348 -2.85 -7.90 -13.86
C VAL A 348 -3.15 -8.29 -12.41
N SER A 349 -3.80 -7.40 -11.63
CA SER A 349 -4.19 -7.71 -10.26
C SER A 349 -5.30 -8.75 -10.19
N PHE A 350 -6.25 -8.73 -11.13
CA PHE A 350 -7.27 -9.78 -11.24
C PHE A 350 -6.68 -11.12 -11.65
N GLN A 351 -5.63 -11.15 -12.47
CA GLN A 351 -4.93 -12.42 -12.75
C GLN A 351 -4.29 -12.99 -11.47
N ALA A 352 -3.62 -12.15 -10.67
CA ALA A 352 -3.04 -12.59 -9.40
C ALA A 352 -4.11 -13.07 -8.39
N LEU A 353 -5.27 -12.39 -8.34
CA LEU A 353 -6.42 -12.80 -7.54
C LEU A 353 -6.96 -14.16 -8.02
N ARG A 354 -7.21 -14.32 -9.31
CA ARG A 354 -7.67 -15.58 -9.90
C ARG A 354 -6.70 -16.73 -9.61
N ASP A 355 -5.42 -16.53 -9.88
CA ASP A 355 -4.39 -17.55 -9.62
C ASP A 355 -4.38 -17.99 -8.15
N ALA A 356 -4.57 -17.04 -7.22
CA ALA A 356 -4.63 -17.30 -5.79
C ALA A 356 -5.92 -18.07 -5.41
N LEU A 357 -7.07 -17.70 -5.98
CA LEU A 357 -8.33 -18.41 -5.77
C LEU A 357 -8.26 -19.86 -6.29
N ASP A 358 -7.68 -20.07 -7.47
CA ASP A 358 -7.50 -21.41 -8.05
C ASP A 358 -6.52 -22.28 -7.24
N ASP A 359 -5.46 -21.66 -6.68
CA ASP A 359 -4.45 -22.33 -5.85
C ASP A 359 -4.98 -22.72 -4.45
N VAL A 360 -5.81 -21.86 -3.84
CA VAL A 360 -6.24 -22.02 -2.43
C VAL A 360 -7.64 -22.62 -2.30
N PHE A 361 -8.51 -22.39 -3.28
CA PHE A 361 -9.90 -22.86 -3.30
C PHE A 361 -10.23 -23.63 -4.59
N PRO A 362 -9.47 -24.71 -4.90
CA PRO A 362 -9.66 -25.46 -6.13
C PRO A 362 -11.05 -26.09 -6.17
N GLY A 363 -11.74 -25.94 -7.31
CA GLY A 363 -13.05 -26.55 -7.56
C GLY A 363 -14.24 -25.91 -6.85
N ARG A 364 -14.03 -24.94 -5.96
CA ARG A 364 -15.14 -24.23 -5.30
C ARG A 364 -15.75 -23.20 -6.26
N SER A 365 -17.06 -23.06 -6.22
CA SER A 365 -17.80 -22.06 -7.00
C SER A 365 -17.44 -20.64 -6.54
N LEU A 366 -17.37 -19.70 -7.48
CA LEU A 366 -17.07 -18.29 -7.19
C LEU A 366 -18.26 -17.40 -7.53
N ILE A 367 -18.76 -16.67 -6.53
CA ILE A 367 -19.70 -15.57 -6.72
C ILE A 367 -18.92 -14.28 -6.57
N LEU A 368 -18.90 -13.47 -7.64
CA LEU A 368 -18.08 -12.25 -7.68
C LEU A 368 -18.94 -11.00 -7.51
N VAL A 369 -18.66 -10.19 -6.50
CA VAL A 369 -19.15 -8.80 -6.37
C VAL A 369 -18.14 -7.89 -7.05
N LEU A 370 -18.54 -7.28 -8.19
CA LEU A 370 -17.63 -6.52 -9.04
C LEU A 370 -18.12 -5.08 -9.26
N GLY A 371 -17.29 -4.11 -8.86
CA GLY A 371 -17.52 -2.70 -9.17
C GLY A 371 -16.22 -2.04 -9.62
N VAL A 372 -16.24 -1.31 -10.74
CA VAL A 372 -15.05 -0.79 -11.41
C VAL A 372 -15.14 0.72 -11.63
N ILE A 373 -14.00 1.41 -11.50
CA ILE A 373 -13.87 2.84 -11.81
C ILE A 373 -13.58 3.01 -13.30
N GLY A 374 -14.23 3.99 -13.97
CA GLY A 374 -14.24 4.17 -15.43
C GLY A 374 -12.87 4.41 -16.09
N THR A 375 -11.83 4.72 -15.33
CA THR A 375 -10.46 4.84 -15.84
C THR A 375 -9.73 3.50 -15.99
N LYS A 376 -10.37 2.37 -15.63
CA LYS A 376 -9.76 1.04 -15.64
C LYS A 376 -10.25 0.21 -16.84
N ASP A 377 -9.44 -0.75 -17.24
CA ASP A 377 -9.74 -1.69 -18.34
C ASP A 377 -10.76 -2.74 -17.88
N LEU A 378 -12.05 -2.38 -17.93
CA LEU A 378 -13.16 -3.28 -17.58
C LEU A 378 -13.17 -4.55 -18.44
N ALA A 379 -12.96 -4.44 -19.75
CA ALA A 379 -12.97 -5.58 -20.65
C ALA A 379 -11.84 -6.57 -20.34
N GLY A 380 -10.66 -6.07 -20.03
CA GLY A 380 -9.52 -6.87 -19.59
C GLY A 380 -9.78 -7.55 -18.23
N ILE A 381 -10.40 -6.85 -17.28
CA ILE A 381 -10.80 -7.41 -15.98
C ILE A 381 -11.82 -8.56 -16.20
N ALA A 382 -12.90 -8.29 -16.94
CA ALA A 382 -13.95 -9.28 -17.21
C ALA A 382 -13.37 -10.54 -17.85
N ARG A 383 -12.53 -10.40 -18.86
CA ARG A 383 -11.87 -11.54 -19.54
C ARG A 383 -11.06 -12.42 -18.59
N VAL A 384 -10.47 -11.83 -17.56
CA VAL A 384 -9.65 -12.58 -16.59
C VAL A 384 -10.50 -13.31 -15.58
N ILE A 385 -11.48 -12.65 -14.92
CA ILE A 385 -12.13 -13.22 -13.74
C ILE A 385 -13.50 -13.81 -14.01
N ALA A 386 -14.26 -13.28 -15.00
CA ALA A 386 -15.60 -13.74 -15.26
C ALA A 386 -15.67 -15.23 -15.66
N PRO A 387 -14.75 -15.81 -16.46
CA PRO A 387 -14.77 -17.25 -16.78
C PRO A 387 -14.63 -18.16 -15.55
N ARG A 388 -14.16 -17.64 -14.41
CA ARG A 388 -14.02 -18.37 -13.15
C ARG A 388 -15.26 -18.26 -12.26
N SER A 389 -16.16 -17.30 -12.57
CA SER A 389 -17.32 -16.97 -11.73
C SER A 389 -18.56 -17.74 -12.18
N SER A 390 -19.28 -18.35 -11.23
CA SER A 390 -20.59 -18.95 -11.45
C SER A 390 -21.72 -17.92 -11.49
N ALA A 391 -21.57 -16.86 -10.70
CA ALA A 391 -22.47 -15.70 -10.68
C ALA A 391 -21.67 -14.41 -10.49
N VAL A 392 -22.21 -13.29 -10.96
CA VAL A 392 -21.68 -11.94 -10.76
C VAL A 392 -22.77 -11.02 -10.25
N VAL A 393 -22.47 -10.32 -9.14
CA VAL A 393 -23.26 -9.19 -8.66
C VAL A 393 -22.51 -7.92 -9.06
N ALA A 394 -22.99 -7.24 -10.09
CA ALA A 394 -22.46 -5.99 -10.60
C ALA A 394 -22.89 -4.83 -9.69
N THR A 395 -21.94 -4.02 -9.22
CA THR A 395 -22.20 -2.92 -8.27
C THR A 395 -21.46 -1.63 -8.63
N ARG A 396 -21.83 -0.52 -7.98
CA ARG A 396 -21.25 0.79 -8.18
C ARG A 396 -20.30 1.12 -7.02
N PRO A 397 -18.98 1.28 -7.25
CA PRO A 397 -18.07 1.82 -6.24
C PRO A 397 -18.53 3.19 -5.72
N HIS A 398 -18.32 3.48 -4.44
CA HIS A 398 -18.55 4.81 -3.87
C HIS A 398 -17.51 5.84 -4.35
N ASP A 399 -17.51 6.10 -5.65
CA ASP A 399 -16.58 7.05 -6.32
C ASP A 399 -17.33 7.73 -7.49
N PRO A 400 -17.24 9.07 -7.67
CA PRO A 400 -17.94 9.77 -8.76
C PRO A 400 -17.51 9.31 -10.17
N ARG A 401 -16.37 8.66 -10.30
CA ARG A 401 -15.86 8.07 -11.56
C ARG A 401 -16.30 6.63 -11.77
N ALA A 402 -17.15 6.08 -10.90
CA ALA A 402 -17.60 4.69 -10.98
C ALA A 402 -18.37 4.43 -12.28
N LEU A 403 -18.15 3.27 -12.86
CA LEU A 403 -19.00 2.76 -13.94
C LEU A 403 -20.36 2.37 -13.39
N ALA A 404 -21.39 2.53 -14.21
CA ALA A 404 -22.72 2.03 -13.88
C ALA A 404 -22.70 0.49 -13.80
N PRO A 405 -23.45 -0.14 -12.89
CA PRO A 405 -23.48 -1.60 -12.75
C PRO A 405 -23.91 -2.32 -14.05
N ASP A 406 -24.78 -1.71 -14.85
CA ASP A 406 -25.17 -2.24 -16.16
C ASP A 406 -23.99 -2.42 -17.12
N GLN A 407 -23.02 -1.49 -17.11
CA GLN A 407 -21.80 -1.58 -17.92
C GLN A 407 -20.92 -2.75 -17.46
N VAL A 408 -20.85 -2.98 -16.14
CA VAL A 408 -20.12 -4.13 -15.57
C VAL A 408 -20.83 -5.44 -15.95
N ALA A 409 -22.16 -5.48 -15.81
CA ALA A 409 -22.99 -6.62 -16.19
C ALA A 409 -22.82 -7.00 -17.68
N GLU A 410 -22.85 -6.01 -18.56
CA GLU A 410 -22.68 -6.24 -20.01
C GLU A 410 -21.27 -6.78 -20.33
N ALA A 411 -20.23 -6.26 -19.65
CA ALA A 411 -18.85 -6.71 -19.87
C ALA A 411 -18.61 -8.17 -19.45
N VAL A 412 -19.33 -8.69 -18.45
CA VAL A 412 -19.17 -10.09 -17.99
C VAL A 412 -20.12 -11.08 -18.66
N ARG A 413 -21.17 -10.60 -19.32
CA ARG A 413 -22.23 -11.41 -19.97
C ARG A 413 -21.73 -12.51 -20.93
N PRO A 414 -20.61 -12.35 -21.68
CA PRO A 414 -20.08 -13.41 -22.53
C PRO A 414 -19.65 -14.69 -21.80
N TRP A 415 -19.43 -14.61 -20.47
CA TRP A 415 -18.87 -15.71 -19.66
C TRP A 415 -19.80 -16.18 -18.53
N VAL A 416 -20.74 -15.32 -18.08
CA VAL A 416 -21.58 -15.59 -16.91
C VAL A 416 -23.05 -15.40 -17.26
N HIS A 417 -23.89 -16.36 -16.88
CA HIS A 417 -25.34 -16.31 -17.13
C HIS A 417 -26.10 -15.71 -15.93
N ASP A 418 -25.71 -16.05 -14.71
CA ASP A 418 -26.34 -15.49 -13.50
C ASP A 418 -25.68 -14.14 -13.12
N ILE A 419 -26.32 -13.07 -13.56
CA ILE A 419 -25.85 -11.70 -13.33
C ILE A 419 -26.93 -10.94 -12.58
N ARG A 420 -26.57 -10.35 -11.44
CA ARG A 420 -27.42 -9.44 -10.66
C ARG A 420 -26.86 -8.03 -10.75
N ILE A 421 -27.74 -7.06 -10.70
CA ILE A 421 -27.40 -5.63 -10.69
C ILE A 421 -27.89 -5.05 -9.38
N VAL A 422 -26.94 -4.61 -8.55
CA VAL A 422 -27.21 -4.02 -7.23
C VAL A 422 -26.32 -2.79 -7.07
N ASP A 423 -26.89 -1.61 -6.89
CA ASP A 423 -26.14 -0.36 -6.99
C ASP A 423 -25.13 -0.18 -5.81
N ASP A 424 -25.57 -0.45 -4.58
CA ASP A 424 -24.71 -0.28 -3.39
C ASP A 424 -23.83 -1.51 -3.14
N PRO A 425 -22.52 -1.36 -2.83
CA PRO A 425 -21.62 -2.47 -2.55
C PRO A 425 -22.00 -3.31 -1.31
N VAL A 426 -22.64 -2.71 -0.29
CA VAL A 426 -23.09 -3.44 0.91
C VAL A 426 -24.30 -4.30 0.57
N ASP A 427 -25.28 -3.75 -0.14
CA ASP A 427 -26.42 -4.53 -0.61
C ASP A 427 -25.99 -5.63 -1.59
N ALA A 428 -24.96 -5.35 -2.40
CA ALA A 428 -24.42 -6.31 -3.36
C ALA A 428 -23.73 -7.51 -2.69
N ILE A 429 -23.01 -7.31 -1.59
CA ILE A 429 -22.44 -8.45 -0.85
C ILE A 429 -23.53 -9.24 -0.14
N ASP A 430 -24.59 -8.61 0.38
CA ASP A 430 -25.72 -9.30 1.00
C ASP A 430 -26.49 -10.12 -0.04
N GLU A 431 -26.64 -9.63 -1.30
CA GLU A 431 -27.20 -10.40 -2.39
C GLU A 431 -26.31 -11.60 -2.77
N ALA A 432 -24.99 -11.38 -2.85
CA ALA A 432 -24.06 -12.47 -3.13
C ALA A 432 -24.08 -13.57 -2.05
N LEU A 433 -24.23 -13.18 -0.77
CA LEU A 433 -24.38 -14.11 0.35
C LEU A 433 -25.69 -14.91 0.26
N ARG A 434 -26.80 -14.32 -0.24
CA ARG A 434 -28.06 -15.05 -0.46
C ARG A 434 -27.98 -16.09 -1.59
N LEU A 435 -27.13 -15.82 -2.58
CA LEU A 435 -26.88 -16.77 -3.70
C LEU A 435 -25.94 -17.91 -3.31
N ALA A 436 -25.08 -17.70 -2.31
CA ALA A 436 -23.99 -18.61 -1.97
C ALA A 436 -24.48 -19.81 -1.15
N ASN A 437 -23.94 -20.99 -1.48
CA ASN A 437 -23.97 -22.16 -0.62
C ASN A 437 -22.78 -22.10 0.38
N THR A 438 -22.83 -22.94 1.42
CA THR A 438 -21.78 -22.98 2.47
C THR A 438 -20.37 -23.20 1.91
N ASP A 439 -20.25 -23.99 0.84
CA ASP A 439 -18.94 -24.34 0.24
C ASP A 439 -18.48 -23.36 -0.84
N ASP A 440 -19.29 -22.37 -1.19
CA ASP A 440 -18.94 -21.40 -2.22
C ASP A 440 -17.91 -20.36 -1.68
N VAL A 441 -17.26 -19.69 -2.61
CA VAL A 441 -16.42 -18.53 -2.35
C VAL A 441 -17.14 -17.29 -2.89
N VAL A 442 -17.36 -16.30 -2.04
CA VAL A 442 -17.82 -14.97 -2.42
C VAL A 442 -16.62 -14.03 -2.42
N CYS A 443 -16.39 -13.28 -3.50
CA CYS A 443 -15.27 -12.35 -3.59
C CYS A 443 -15.75 -10.97 -4.00
N ALA A 444 -15.46 -9.95 -3.16
CA ALA A 444 -15.71 -8.55 -3.48
C ALA A 444 -14.42 -7.86 -3.92
N ALA A 445 -14.42 -7.34 -5.16
CA ALA A 445 -13.24 -6.73 -5.77
C ALA A 445 -13.60 -5.67 -6.84
N GLY A 446 -12.56 -5.03 -7.40
CA GLY A 446 -12.65 -4.07 -8.50
C GLY A 446 -12.29 -2.64 -8.12
N SER A 447 -12.40 -2.29 -6.83
CA SER A 447 -12.04 -0.96 -6.31
C SER A 447 -11.87 -0.99 -4.80
N PHE A 448 -11.03 -0.09 -4.26
CA PHE A 448 -11.02 0.21 -2.82
C PHE A 448 -12.40 0.65 -2.31
N HIS A 449 -13.18 1.34 -3.16
CA HIS A 449 -14.52 1.84 -2.87
C HIS A 449 -15.63 0.77 -2.96
N VAL A 450 -15.29 -0.47 -3.28
CA VAL A 450 -16.12 -1.68 -3.09
C VAL A 450 -15.60 -2.43 -1.87
N THR A 451 -14.31 -2.72 -1.85
CA THR A 451 -13.66 -3.54 -0.83
C THR A 451 -13.78 -2.94 0.57
N GLY A 452 -13.61 -1.62 0.70
CA GLY A 452 -13.68 -0.92 2.00
C GLY A 452 -15.06 -1.00 2.65
N PRO A 453 -16.15 -0.55 2.00
CA PRO A 453 -17.52 -0.66 2.53
C PRO A 453 -17.92 -2.10 2.86
N VAL A 454 -17.66 -3.06 1.96
CA VAL A 454 -17.96 -4.48 2.17
C VAL A 454 -17.21 -5.02 3.40
N ARG A 455 -15.91 -4.71 3.53
CA ARG A 455 -15.14 -5.11 4.69
C ARG A 455 -15.66 -4.49 5.99
N ALA A 456 -15.99 -3.20 5.98
CA ALA A 456 -16.53 -2.51 7.14
C ALA A 456 -17.88 -3.07 7.59
N HIS A 457 -18.72 -3.53 6.65
CA HIS A 457 -20.00 -4.18 6.93
C HIS A 457 -19.81 -5.56 7.58
N LEU A 458 -18.87 -6.37 7.08
CA LEU A 458 -18.69 -7.75 7.55
C LEU A 458 -17.74 -7.90 8.74
N VAL A 459 -16.84 -6.92 8.97
CA VAL A 459 -15.87 -6.95 10.06
C VAL A 459 -16.13 -5.76 10.97
N PRO A 460 -16.78 -5.95 12.14
CA PRO A 460 -17.00 -4.87 13.09
C PRO A 460 -15.71 -4.15 13.46
N GLN A 461 -15.77 -2.81 13.56
CA GLN A 461 -14.60 -1.96 13.85
C GLN A 461 -14.05 -2.14 15.27
N ASP A 462 -14.84 -2.72 16.19
CA ASP A 462 -14.53 -2.88 17.62
C ASP A 462 -14.41 -4.35 18.02
N ASP A 463 -13.54 -5.14 17.39
CA ASP A 463 -13.11 -6.40 17.98
C ASP A 463 -11.63 -6.37 18.40
N PRO A 464 -11.30 -5.80 19.59
CA PRO A 464 -9.97 -5.91 20.17
C PRO A 464 -9.61 -7.36 20.54
N VAL A 465 -10.58 -8.30 20.56
CA VAL A 465 -10.40 -9.69 20.95
C VAL A 465 -9.82 -10.54 19.80
N ARG A 466 -10.08 -10.22 18.54
CA ARG A 466 -9.38 -10.85 17.41
C ARG A 466 -7.88 -10.51 17.37
N HIS A 467 -7.43 -9.52 18.14
CA HIS A 467 -6.01 -9.22 18.34
C HIS A 467 -5.30 -10.22 19.28
N ARG A 468 -6.03 -11.09 20.02
CA ARG A 468 -5.47 -11.97 21.05
C ARG A 468 -5.56 -13.47 20.77
N ARG A 469 -6.17 -13.94 19.68
CA ARG A 469 -6.41 -15.38 19.45
C ARG A 469 -5.43 -16.07 18.51
N THR A 470 -4.20 -15.61 18.41
CA THR A 470 -3.11 -16.40 17.83
C THR A 470 -1.88 -16.37 18.74
N HIS A 471 -2.10 -16.64 20.02
CA HIS A 471 -1.05 -17.10 20.92
C HIS A 471 -1.39 -18.51 21.34
N VAL A 472 -0.49 -19.43 20.96
CA VAL A 472 -0.17 -20.70 21.61
C VAL A 472 -1.17 -21.85 21.46
N SER A 473 -0.86 -22.80 20.64
CA SER A 473 -0.45 -24.14 21.10
C SER A 473 0.39 -24.79 20.03
#